data_4d34bc90b90081ab739e57cf334131b5
#
_entry.id   4d34bc90b90081ab739e57cf334131b5
#
_cell.length_a   1.000
_cell.length_b   1.000
_cell.length_c   1.000
_cell.angle_alpha   90.00
_cell.angle_beta   90.00
_cell.angle_gamma   90.00
#
_symmetry.space_group_name_H-M   'P 1'
#
loop_
_entity.id
_entity.type
_entity.pdbx_description
1 polymer ?
#
loop_
_entity_poly.entity_id
_entity_poly.type
_entity_poly.pdbx_seq_one_letter_code
_entity_poly.pdbx_strand_id
1 'polypeptide(L)'
;INKYRNMNRILFAITLLFPSFLKAEGLDQQINEWFKPIADIWGGIVLYPIEFTDEISIPIVLLLLVFGALFFTIRFSFVNISHFPTAINTVRGKYDDLERGTEKSELEINGDIPDTIKDESKEGEVSHFQALATAVSGTVGLGNIAGVALAIALGGPGATLWMIICGILGMSTKFVECTLG
;
A
#
# COMPACT_ATOMS: atom_id res chain seq x y z
N ILE A 1 -23.68 -38.04 25.23
CA ILE A 1 -24.19 -37.06 26.24
C ILE A 1 -23.03 -36.24 26.85
N ASN A 2 -21.86 -36.83 27.10
CA ASN A 2 -20.73 -36.12 27.72
C ASN A 2 -20.06 -35.04 26.85
N LYS A 3 -20.08 -35.18 25.51
CA LYS A 3 -19.43 -34.26 24.58
C LYS A 3 -20.13 -32.89 24.55
N TYR A 4 -21.45 -32.87 24.60
CA TYR A 4 -22.22 -31.60 24.60
C TYR A 4 -22.13 -30.88 25.94
N ARG A 5 -21.99 -31.61 27.06
CA ARG A 5 -21.81 -31.02 28.40
C ARG A 5 -20.47 -30.29 28.53
N ASN A 6 -19.41 -30.81 27.93
CA ASN A 6 -18.11 -30.14 27.90
C ASN A 6 -18.10 -28.93 26.97
N MET A 7 -18.79 -29.01 25.84
CA MET A 7 -18.91 -27.90 24.90
C MET A 7 -19.66 -26.72 25.50
N ASN A 8 -20.74 -26.96 26.23
CA ASN A 8 -21.48 -25.92 26.96
C ASN A 8 -20.65 -25.29 28.10
N ARG A 9 -19.78 -26.05 28.75
CA ARG A 9 -18.87 -25.52 29.79
C ARG A 9 -17.77 -24.65 29.17
N ILE A 10 -17.24 -25.01 28.00
CA ILE A 10 -16.25 -24.23 27.24
C ILE A 10 -16.92 -22.94 26.74
N LEU A 11 -18.11 -23.03 26.17
CA LEU A 11 -18.87 -21.85 25.73
C LEU A 11 -19.16 -20.90 26.90
N PHE A 12 -19.57 -21.43 28.04
CA PHE A 12 -19.83 -20.64 29.27
C PHE A 12 -18.55 -20.01 29.80
N ALA A 13 -17.42 -20.70 29.77
CA ALA A 13 -16.12 -20.17 30.17
C ALA A 13 -15.65 -19.05 29.19
N ILE A 14 -15.87 -19.22 27.90
CA ILE A 14 -15.59 -18.19 26.89
C ILE A 14 -16.47 -16.96 27.11
N THR A 15 -17.76 -17.15 27.41
CA THR A 15 -18.70 -16.05 27.67
C THR A 15 -18.37 -15.31 28.99
N LEU A 16 -17.81 -16.00 29.97
CA LEU A 16 -17.34 -15.38 31.22
C LEU A 16 -16.01 -14.63 31.06
N LEU A 17 -15.17 -15.02 30.09
CA LEU A 17 -13.94 -14.30 29.73
C LEU A 17 -14.22 -13.05 28.89
N PHE A 18 -15.35 -12.98 28.18
CA PHE A 18 -15.74 -11.87 27.34
C PHE A 18 -15.82 -10.51 28.05
N PRO A 19 -16.38 -10.40 29.31
CA PRO A 19 -16.38 -9.12 30.02
C PRO A 19 -15.00 -8.64 30.45
N SER A 20 -13.98 -9.53 30.50
CA SER A 20 -12.60 -9.13 30.79
C SER A 20 -11.93 -8.42 29.61
N PHE A 21 -12.38 -8.70 28.38
CA PHE A 21 -11.95 -7.97 27.19
C PHE A 21 -12.61 -6.58 27.06
N LEU A 22 -13.74 -6.35 27.71
CA LEU A 22 -14.38 -5.03 27.78
C LEU A 22 -13.61 -4.03 28.69
N LYS A 23 -12.65 -4.50 29.50
CA LYS A 23 -11.66 -3.65 30.19
C LYS A 23 -10.45 -3.28 29.37
N ALA A 24 -10.49 -3.52 28.06
CA ALA A 24 -9.42 -3.13 27.13
C ALA A 24 -9.23 -1.61 27.02
N GLU A 25 -10.27 -0.81 27.33
CA GLU A 25 -10.16 0.66 27.38
C GLU A 25 -9.04 1.15 28.31
N GLY A 26 -8.82 0.50 29.43
CA GLY A 26 -7.75 0.89 30.37
C GLY A 26 -6.35 0.55 29.88
N LEU A 27 -6.17 -0.55 29.14
CA LEU A 27 -4.88 -0.94 28.56
C LEU A 27 -4.53 -0.06 27.34
N ASP A 28 -5.51 0.23 26.51
CA ASP A 28 -5.35 1.09 25.34
C ASP A 28 -4.95 2.52 25.77
N GLN A 29 -5.60 3.06 26.78
CA GLN A 29 -5.25 4.36 27.36
C GLN A 29 -3.83 4.36 27.95
N GLN A 30 -3.43 3.34 28.72
CA GLN A 30 -2.09 3.24 29.29
C GLN A 30 -1.00 3.14 28.21
N ILE A 31 -1.24 2.35 27.16
CA ILE A 31 -0.32 2.25 26.01
C ILE A 31 -0.22 3.59 25.29
N ASN A 32 -1.34 4.25 25.06
CA ASN A 32 -1.37 5.57 24.42
C ASN A 32 -0.65 6.62 25.27
N GLU A 33 -0.87 6.68 26.57
CA GLU A 33 -0.18 7.61 27.46
C GLU A 33 1.34 7.37 27.50
N TRP A 34 1.76 6.11 27.50
CA TRP A 34 3.19 5.76 27.47
C TRP A 34 3.83 6.10 26.14
N PHE A 35 3.11 5.91 25.03
CA PHE A 35 3.64 6.18 23.67
C PHE A 35 3.51 7.65 23.25
N LYS A 36 2.60 8.39 23.88
CA LYS A 36 2.29 9.78 23.56
C LYS A 36 3.52 10.70 23.51
N PRO A 37 4.46 10.71 24.48
CA PRO A 37 5.60 11.62 24.40
C PRO A 37 6.49 11.34 23.19
N ILE A 38 6.62 10.07 22.77
CA ILE A 38 7.37 9.70 21.57
C ILE A 38 6.61 10.16 20.32
N ALA A 39 5.30 9.91 20.29
CA ALA A 39 4.44 10.32 19.17
C ALA A 39 4.38 11.85 19.02
N ASP A 40 4.35 12.59 20.11
CA ASP A 40 4.31 14.06 20.11
C ASP A 40 5.63 14.64 19.57
N ILE A 41 6.79 14.09 19.93
CA ILE A 41 8.09 14.51 19.40
C ILE A 41 8.15 14.25 17.88
N TRP A 42 7.82 13.05 17.43
CA TRP A 42 7.83 12.71 16.01
C TRP A 42 6.78 13.50 15.22
N GLY A 43 5.58 13.65 15.77
CA GLY A 43 4.52 14.46 15.21
C GLY A 43 4.95 15.93 15.06
N GLY A 44 5.62 16.49 16.08
CA GLY A 44 6.14 17.85 16.04
C GLY A 44 7.21 18.08 14.98
N ILE A 45 8.04 17.06 14.68
CA ILE A 45 9.04 17.14 13.61
C ILE A 45 8.39 16.99 12.23
N VAL A 46 7.59 15.91 12.04
CA VAL A 46 7.03 15.55 10.75
C VAL A 46 5.94 16.53 10.31
N LEU A 47 5.11 16.96 11.27
CA LEU A 47 3.99 17.88 11.02
C LEU A 47 4.36 19.34 11.34
N TYR A 48 5.67 19.66 11.39
CA TYR A 48 6.11 21.02 11.65
C TYR A 48 5.42 22.00 10.69
N PRO A 49 4.62 22.94 11.21
CA PRO A 49 3.86 23.86 10.38
C PRO A 49 4.78 24.95 9.81
N ILE A 50 4.74 25.15 8.51
CA ILE A 50 5.34 26.32 7.86
C ILE A 50 4.21 27.31 7.65
N GLU A 51 4.32 28.45 8.32
CA GLU A 51 3.36 29.54 8.22
C GLU A 51 3.65 30.37 6.97
N PHE A 52 2.73 30.34 6.02
CA PHE A 52 2.80 31.17 4.81
C PHE A 52 2.02 32.47 4.98
N THR A 53 0.97 32.45 5.79
CA THR A 53 0.09 33.56 6.11
C THR A 53 -0.52 33.29 7.47
N ASP A 54 -0.99 34.32 8.17
CA ASP A 54 -1.62 34.21 9.49
C ASP A 54 -2.77 33.18 9.56
N GLU A 55 -3.39 32.84 8.40
CA GLU A 55 -4.48 31.89 8.30
C GLU A 55 -4.07 30.54 7.68
N ILE A 56 -2.88 30.44 7.05
CA ILE A 56 -2.48 29.25 6.28
C ILE A 56 -1.15 28.73 6.82
N SER A 57 -1.23 27.60 7.48
CA SER A 57 -0.06 26.80 7.88
C SER A 57 -0.08 25.44 7.16
N ILE A 58 1.05 25.07 6.55
CA ILE A 58 1.19 23.83 5.80
C ILE A 58 2.28 22.97 6.43
N PRO A 59 2.02 21.71 6.82
CA PRO A 59 3.04 20.81 7.35
C PRO A 59 4.19 20.61 6.35
N ILE A 60 5.43 20.62 6.85
CA ILE A 60 6.63 20.46 6.03
C ILE A 60 6.61 19.15 5.22
N VAL A 61 6.09 18.06 5.80
CA VAL A 61 5.98 16.78 5.12
C VAL A 61 5.10 16.87 3.87
N LEU A 62 4.02 17.65 3.93
CA LEU A 62 3.13 17.82 2.78
C LEU A 62 3.84 18.53 1.63
N LEU A 63 4.61 19.58 1.93
CA LEU A 63 5.42 20.28 0.92
C LEU A 63 6.47 19.36 0.31
N LEU A 64 7.14 18.56 1.12
CA LEU A 64 8.14 17.59 0.66
C LEU A 64 7.51 16.53 -0.25
N LEU A 65 6.34 15.99 0.12
CA LEU A 65 5.62 15.01 -0.70
C LEU A 65 5.16 15.59 -2.04
N VAL A 66 4.58 16.78 -2.04
CA VAL A 66 4.14 17.46 -3.28
C VAL A 66 5.33 17.79 -4.16
N PHE A 67 6.40 18.34 -3.59
CA PHE A 67 7.61 18.66 -4.32
C PHE A 67 8.27 17.40 -4.91
N GLY A 68 8.38 16.32 -4.12
CA GLY A 68 8.90 15.04 -4.58
C GLY A 68 8.07 14.46 -5.73
N ALA A 69 6.74 14.48 -5.60
CA ALA A 69 5.84 13.99 -6.65
C ALA A 69 5.95 14.80 -7.95
N LEU A 70 6.05 16.13 -7.85
CA LEU A 70 6.27 17.01 -9.00
C LEU A 70 7.65 16.77 -9.63
N PHE A 71 8.70 16.68 -8.81
CA PHE A 71 10.06 16.40 -9.28
C PHE A 71 10.11 15.09 -10.07
N PHE A 72 9.59 14.00 -9.55
CA PHE A 72 9.59 12.72 -10.25
C PHE A 72 8.71 12.75 -11.50
N THR A 73 7.56 13.41 -11.47
CA THR A 73 6.68 13.54 -12.64
C THR A 73 7.40 14.25 -13.79
N ILE A 74 8.10 15.35 -13.50
CA ILE A 74 8.87 16.10 -14.50
C ILE A 74 10.10 15.30 -14.93
N ARG A 75 10.86 14.74 -13.99
CA ARG A 75 12.10 13.99 -14.25
C ARG A 75 11.88 12.78 -15.15
N PHE A 76 10.75 12.09 -15.01
CA PHE A 76 10.37 10.94 -15.82
C PHE A 76 9.43 11.29 -16.99
N SER A 77 9.35 12.58 -17.36
CA SER A 77 8.58 13.05 -18.52
C SER A 77 7.14 12.53 -18.54
N PHE A 78 6.45 12.61 -17.39
CA PHE A 78 5.06 12.16 -17.25
C PHE A 78 4.87 10.68 -17.60
N VAL A 79 5.76 9.80 -17.11
CA VAL A 79 5.73 8.36 -17.34
C VAL A 79 4.36 7.73 -17.07
N ASN A 80 3.67 8.20 -16.06
CA ASN A 80 2.32 7.79 -15.66
C ASN A 80 1.27 7.98 -16.77
N ILE A 81 1.46 8.94 -17.66
CA ILE A 81 0.56 9.20 -18.81
C ILE A 81 1.11 8.56 -20.07
N SER A 82 2.39 8.79 -20.38
CA SER A 82 3.02 8.37 -21.63
C SER A 82 3.14 6.84 -21.75
N HIS A 83 3.38 6.13 -20.64
CA HIS A 83 3.55 4.67 -20.64
C HIS A 83 2.31 3.91 -20.11
N PHE A 84 1.20 4.60 -19.88
CA PHE A 84 -0.04 3.96 -19.43
C PHE A 84 -0.55 2.85 -20.37
N PRO A 85 -0.53 3.04 -21.73
CA PRO A 85 -0.88 1.96 -22.64
C PRO A 85 0.04 0.74 -22.55
N THR A 86 1.35 0.97 -22.31
CA THR A 86 2.32 -0.10 -22.11
C THR A 86 2.00 -0.91 -20.87
N ALA A 87 1.70 -0.25 -19.75
CA ALA A 87 1.31 -0.91 -18.52
C ALA A 87 0.06 -1.80 -18.70
N ILE A 88 -0.95 -1.31 -19.42
CA ILE A 88 -2.15 -2.12 -19.73
C ILE A 88 -1.78 -3.34 -20.58
N ASN A 89 -0.91 -3.19 -21.57
CA ASN A 89 -0.48 -4.29 -22.42
C ASN A 89 0.31 -5.34 -21.63
N THR A 90 1.16 -4.92 -20.69
CA THR A 90 1.89 -5.82 -19.79
C THR A 90 0.93 -6.65 -18.93
N VAL A 91 -0.03 -5.99 -18.28
CA VAL A 91 -1.03 -6.69 -17.46
C VAL A 91 -1.89 -7.67 -18.27
N ARG A 92 -2.09 -7.39 -19.57
CA ARG A 92 -2.78 -8.28 -20.50
C ARG A 92 -1.93 -9.44 -21.02
N GLY A 93 -0.67 -9.54 -20.62
CA GLY A 93 0.24 -10.60 -21.02
C GLY A 93 0.81 -10.45 -22.45
N LYS A 94 0.75 -9.24 -23.04
CA LYS A 94 1.22 -9.05 -24.42
C LYS A 94 2.73 -9.28 -24.57
N TYR A 95 3.49 -9.17 -23.51
CA TYR A 95 4.95 -9.28 -23.49
C TYR A 95 5.45 -10.60 -22.87
N ASP A 96 4.57 -11.47 -22.39
CA ASP A 96 4.94 -12.73 -21.74
C ASP A 96 5.79 -13.64 -22.63
N ASP A 97 5.54 -13.63 -23.96
CA ASP A 97 6.31 -14.44 -24.91
C ASP A 97 7.74 -13.91 -25.10
N LEU A 98 7.98 -12.60 -24.89
CA LEU A 98 9.32 -12.02 -24.99
C LEU A 98 10.17 -12.40 -23.77
N GLU A 99 9.58 -12.42 -22.59
CA GLU A 99 10.26 -12.83 -21.36
C GLU A 99 10.66 -14.31 -21.45
N ARG A 100 9.74 -15.18 -21.84
CA ARG A 100 10.03 -16.62 -22.06
C ARG A 100 11.10 -16.88 -23.11
N GLY A 101 11.17 -16.04 -24.16
CA GLY A 101 12.18 -16.15 -25.20
C GLY A 101 13.57 -15.78 -24.71
N THR A 102 13.68 -14.79 -23.83
CA THR A 102 14.96 -14.34 -23.25
C THR A 102 15.53 -15.36 -22.27
N GLU A 103 14.70 -15.91 -21.40
CA GLU A 103 15.10 -16.96 -20.44
C GLU A 103 15.60 -18.22 -21.16
N LYS A 104 14.90 -18.68 -22.22
CA LYS A 104 15.35 -19.83 -23.01
C LYS A 104 16.72 -19.57 -23.67
N SER A 105 16.98 -18.37 -24.17
CA SER A 105 18.27 -18.06 -24.81
C SER A 105 19.40 -17.96 -23.78
N GLU A 106 19.16 -17.48 -22.58
CA GLU A 106 20.16 -17.43 -21.51
C GLU A 106 20.50 -18.83 -20.97
N LEU A 107 19.50 -19.69 -20.84
CA LEU A 107 19.67 -21.08 -20.41
C LEU A 107 20.46 -21.91 -21.43
N GLU A 108 20.20 -21.74 -22.73
CA GLU A 108 20.97 -22.38 -23.79
C GLU A 108 22.44 -21.93 -23.81
N ILE A 109 22.72 -20.66 -23.50
CA ILE A 109 24.10 -20.11 -23.45
C ILE A 109 24.87 -20.66 -22.24
N ASN A 110 24.22 -20.90 -21.11
CA ASN A 110 24.85 -21.39 -19.89
C ASN A 110 25.07 -22.92 -19.87
N GLY A 111 24.67 -23.64 -20.90
CA GLY A 111 24.93 -25.06 -21.06
C GLY A 111 24.01 -25.98 -20.26
N ASP A 112 22.93 -25.47 -19.75
CA ASP A 112 21.89 -26.28 -19.11
C ASP A 112 21.11 -27.06 -20.15
N ILE A 113 20.84 -28.35 -19.87
CA ILE A 113 20.10 -29.22 -20.78
C ILE A 113 18.61 -28.86 -20.67
N PRO A 114 17.95 -28.50 -21.80
CA PRO A 114 16.54 -28.04 -21.77
C PRO A 114 15.56 -29.01 -21.10
N ASP A 115 15.86 -30.32 -21.13
CA ASP A 115 15.02 -31.34 -20.52
C ASP A 115 15.12 -31.46 -18.98
N THR A 116 16.07 -30.79 -18.33
CA THR A 116 16.25 -30.83 -16.88
C THR A 116 15.63 -29.65 -16.18
N ILE A 117 15.30 -28.57 -16.90
CA ILE A 117 14.65 -27.40 -16.33
C ILE A 117 13.14 -27.60 -16.48
N LYS A 118 12.50 -27.90 -15.37
CA LYS A 118 11.04 -27.76 -15.29
C LYS A 118 10.69 -26.32 -15.61
N ASP A 119 9.69 -26.15 -16.46
CA ASP A 119 9.13 -24.84 -16.81
C ASP A 119 8.58 -24.19 -15.53
N GLU A 120 9.46 -23.48 -14.79
CA GLU A 120 9.15 -22.84 -13.50
C GLU A 120 8.06 -21.78 -13.65
N SER A 121 7.85 -21.28 -14.88
CA SER A 121 6.75 -20.37 -15.19
C SER A 121 5.36 -20.99 -14.96
N LYS A 122 5.28 -22.32 -14.83
CA LYS A 122 4.04 -23.04 -14.50
C LYS A 122 3.94 -23.46 -13.04
N GLU A 123 5.04 -23.48 -12.30
CA GLU A 123 5.10 -24.00 -10.92
C GLU A 123 5.42 -22.88 -9.90
N GLY A 124 4.69 -21.78 -9.89
CA GLY A 124 4.81 -20.80 -8.80
C GLY A 124 4.90 -19.34 -9.21
N GLU A 125 5.09 -19.00 -10.46
CA GLU A 125 5.03 -17.63 -10.91
C GLU A 125 3.57 -17.15 -11.00
N VAL A 126 3.34 -15.99 -10.40
CA VAL A 126 2.07 -15.28 -10.52
C VAL A 126 2.02 -14.53 -11.84
N SER A 127 0.90 -14.58 -12.55
CA SER A 127 0.71 -13.77 -13.75
C SER A 127 0.78 -12.27 -13.43
N HIS A 128 1.11 -11.43 -14.40
CA HIS A 128 1.16 -9.96 -14.24
C HIS A 128 -0.15 -9.40 -13.65
N PHE A 129 -1.29 -9.97 -14.01
CA PHE A 129 -2.58 -9.60 -13.44
C PHE A 129 -2.69 -9.99 -11.96
N GLN A 130 -2.23 -11.18 -11.58
CA GLN A 130 -2.23 -11.61 -10.18
C GLN A 130 -1.28 -10.77 -9.32
N ALA A 131 -0.10 -10.45 -9.85
CA ALA A 131 0.86 -9.56 -9.18
C ALA A 131 0.24 -8.17 -8.95
N LEU A 132 -0.41 -7.60 -9.97
CA LEU A 132 -1.12 -6.32 -9.85
C LEU A 132 -2.25 -6.40 -8.82
N ALA A 133 -3.07 -7.46 -8.87
CA ALA A 133 -4.18 -7.64 -7.92
C ALA A 133 -3.68 -7.76 -6.48
N THR A 134 -2.58 -8.46 -6.25
CA THR A 134 -1.94 -8.61 -4.94
C THR A 134 -1.38 -7.27 -4.45
N ALA A 135 -0.68 -6.53 -5.32
CA ALA A 135 -0.14 -5.21 -4.98
C ALA A 135 -1.26 -4.21 -4.62
N VAL A 136 -2.34 -4.17 -5.40
CA VAL A 136 -3.50 -3.33 -5.13
C VAL A 136 -4.16 -3.73 -3.81
N SER A 137 -4.37 -5.02 -3.59
CA SER A 137 -4.96 -5.53 -2.33
C SER A 137 -4.10 -5.19 -1.11
N GLY A 138 -2.78 -5.29 -1.22
CA GLY A 138 -1.84 -4.94 -0.15
C GLY A 138 -1.76 -3.45 0.16
N THR A 139 -2.09 -2.59 -0.81
CA THR A 139 -2.06 -1.13 -0.63
C THR A 139 -3.38 -0.54 -0.16
N VAL A 140 -4.49 -1.27 -0.28
CA VAL A 140 -5.80 -0.83 0.23
C VAL A 140 -5.86 -1.02 1.74
N GLY A 141 -5.78 0.08 2.47
CA GLY A 141 -5.83 0.11 3.93
C GLY A 141 -6.92 1.04 4.46
N LEU A 142 -6.97 1.17 5.78
CA LEU A 142 -7.93 2.04 6.46
C LEU A 142 -7.84 3.51 5.98
N GLY A 143 -6.63 3.98 5.64
CA GLY A 143 -6.40 5.32 5.10
C GLY A 143 -7.15 5.57 3.80
N ASN A 144 -7.22 4.58 2.92
CA ASN A 144 -7.90 4.70 1.62
C ASN A 144 -9.42 4.68 1.72
N ILE A 145 -9.96 4.20 2.84
CA ILE A 145 -11.41 4.12 3.07
C ILE A 145 -11.85 5.23 4.03
N ALA A 146 -11.43 5.16 5.29
CA ALA A 146 -11.85 6.11 6.32
C ALA A 146 -11.18 7.48 6.14
N GLY A 147 -9.89 7.53 5.75
CA GLY A 147 -9.17 8.77 5.50
C GLY A 147 -9.77 9.57 4.34
N VAL A 148 -10.16 8.89 3.26
CA VAL A 148 -10.85 9.53 2.12
C VAL A 148 -12.22 10.04 2.52
N ALA A 149 -13.00 9.25 3.26
CA ALA A 149 -14.30 9.67 3.76
C ALA A 149 -14.19 10.92 4.65
N LEU A 150 -13.21 10.95 5.56
CA LEU A 150 -12.93 12.09 6.42
C LEU A 150 -12.50 13.33 5.61
N ALA A 151 -11.62 13.15 4.64
CA ALA A 151 -11.17 14.25 3.76
C ALA A 151 -12.33 14.88 2.98
N ILE A 152 -13.27 14.06 2.48
CA ILE A 152 -14.47 14.57 1.80
C ILE A 152 -15.41 15.25 2.80
N ALA A 153 -15.59 14.71 3.98
CA ALA A 153 -16.45 15.29 5.01
C ALA A 153 -15.97 16.68 5.46
N LEU A 154 -14.66 16.88 5.57
CA LEU A 154 -14.06 18.15 5.98
C LEU A 154 -13.87 19.13 4.81
N GLY A 155 -13.40 18.64 3.66
CA GLY A 155 -13.03 19.46 2.50
C GLY A 155 -14.11 19.58 1.42
N GLY A 156 -15.23 18.89 1.60
CA GLY A 156 -16.34 18.90 0.63
C GLY A 156 -15.95 18.28 -0.72
N PRO A 157 -16.73 18.57 -1.78
CA PRO A 157 -16.49 18.00 -3.12
C PRO A 157 -15.13 18.37 -3.72
N GLY A 158 -14.57 19.52 -3.34
CA GLY A 158 -13.25 19.97 -3.78
C GLY A 158 -12.11 19.04 -3.35
N ALA A 159 -12.26 18.37 -2.21
CA ALA A 159 -11.28 17.38 -1.73
C ALA A 159 -11.12 16.22 -2.72
N THR A 160 -12.19 15.77 -3.34
CA THR A 160 -12.14 14.68 -4.34
C THR A 160 -11.31 15.09 -5.56
N LEU A 161 -11.46 16.32 -6.05
CA LEU A 161 -10.65 16.82 -7.16
C LEU A 161 -9.16 16.84 -6.80
N TRP A 162 -8.83 17.37 -5.63
CA TRP A 162 -7.45 17.40 -5.14
C TRP A 162 -6.86 16.00 -4.94
N MET A 163 -7.63 15.04 -4.43
CA MET A 163 -7.19 13.65 -4.30
C MET A 163 -6.88 13.01 -5.65
N ILE A 164 -7.67 13.30 -6.71
CA ILE A 164 -7.40 12.81 -8.07
C ILE A 164 -6.08 13.41 -8.60
N ILE A 165 -5.88 14.71 -8.45
CA ILE A 165 -4.65 15.40 -8.87
C ILE A 165 -3.43 14.82 -8.13
N CYS A 166 -3.51 14.70 -6.80
CA CYS A 166 -2.46 14.09 -5.99
C CYS A 166 -2.20 12.63 -6.37
N GLY A 167 -3.25 11.87 -6.71
CA GLY A 167 -3.14 10.50 -7.19
C GLY A 167 -2.34 10.41 -8.50
N ILE A 168 -2.64 11.25 -9.46
CA ILE A 168 -1.92 11.31 -10.74
C ILE A 168 -0.43 11.66 -10.51
N LEU A 169 -0.12 12.64 -9.67
CA LEU A 169 1.25 12.99 -9.32
C LEU A 169 1.95 11.86 -8.55
N GLY A 170 1.24 11.22 -7.62
CA GLY A 170 1.75 10.12 -6.81
C GLY A 170 2.09 8.86 -7.61
N MET A 171 1.49 8.64 -8.78
CA MET A 171 1.83 7.53 -9.67
C MET A 171 3.32 7.54 -10.06
N SER A 172 3.91 8.70 -10.32
CA SER A 172 5.34 8.82 -10.67
C SER A 172 6.24 8.43 -9.48
N THR A 173 5.85 8.78 -8.27
CA THR A 173 6.55 8.37 -7.04
C THR A 173 6.47 6.86 -6.85
N LYS A 174 5.29 6.28 -7.06
CA LYS A 174 5.08 4.83 -6.97
C LYS A 174 5.88 4.07 -8.04
N PHE A 175 5.98 4.61 -9.25
CA PHE A 175 6.84 4.05 -10.30
C PHE A 175 8.30 3.96 -9.85
N VAL A 176 8.85 5.02 -9.24
CA VAL A 176 10.22 5.03 -8.71
C VAL A 176 10.38 4.00 -7.60
N GLU A 177 9.45 3.95 -6.66
CA GLU A 177 9.46 2.99 -5.55
C GLU A 177 9.50 1.54 -6.07
N CYS A 178 8.62 1.19 -7.01
CA CYS A 178 8.55 -0.16 -7.56
C CYS A 178 9.76 -0.50 -8.48
N THR A 179 10.48 0.51 -9.00
CA THR A 179 11.66 0.27 -9.85
C THR A 179 12.93 0.09 -9.01
N LEU A 180 13.00 0.70 -7.83
CA LEU A 180 14.17 0.66 -6.95
C LEU A 180 14.09 -0.40 -5.84
N GLY A 181 12.89 -0.88 -5.51
CA GLY A 181 12.62 -1.92 -4.52
C GLY A 181 12.56 -3.27 -5.12
#